data_bf2cde70b58c52c24a34012ca652a314
#
_entry.id   bf2cde70b58c52c24a34012ca652a314
#
_cell.length_a   1.000
_cell.length_b   1.000
_cell.length_c   1.000
_cell.angle_alpha   90.00
_cell.angle_beta   90.00
_cell.angle_gamma   90.00
#
_symmetry.space_group_name_H-M   'P 1'
#
loop_
_entity.id
_entity.type
_entity.pdbx_description
1 polymer ?
#
loop_
_entity_poly.entity_id
_entity_poly.type
_entity_poly.pdbx_seq_one_letter_code
_entity_poly.pdbx_strand_id
1 'polypeptide(L)'
;MWENFDPENVTLCSPDPQAFRPPEEGANVLHVGLPTNFKAADFSNPEHSRKLHQLADDIAAVTVDGKDVPVKLRVHDSLFVPMAKWSMLLTGNYRCVLADDVQSIHDAVHGDLNEARELYAWVDELARKLGADAADQVPFEKYANAALSLLKPSSAARAIASGADRIERVDRLVRTIGNNLGMHNAAVDRGVVTVDARLAENAEASMSKAS
;
A
#
# COMPACT_ATOMS: atom_id res chain seq x y z
N MET A 1 1.28 -21.88 -0.87
CA MET A 1 0.42 -21.06 -1.77
C MET A 1 1.21 -20.55 -2.96
N TRP A 2 2.42 -20.01 -2.76
CA TRP A 2 3.27 -19.46 -3.85
C TRP A 2 4.07 -20.52 -4.63
N GLU A 3 4.22 -21.73 -4.11
CA GLU A 3 4.98 -22.83 -4.72
C GLU A 3 4.48 -23.26 -6.11
N ASN A 4 3.21 -22.95 -6.43
CA ASN A 4 2.60 -23.25 -7.72
C ASN A 4 2.73 -22.12 -8.74
N PHE A 5 3.35 -20.99 -8.38
CA PHE A 5 3.58 -19.87 -9.28
C PHE A 5 5.03 -19.87 -9.73
N ASP A 6 5.23 -19.84 -11.04
CA ASP A 6 6.53 -19.61 -11.61
C ASP A 6 6.96 -18.15 -11.33
N PRO A 7 8.10 -17.90 -10.67
CA PRO A 7 8.57 -16.55 -10.39
C PRO A 7 8.73 -15.67 -11.63
N GLU A 8 8.98 -16.26 -12.81
CA GLU A 8 9.07 -15.51 -14.07
C GLU A 8 7.73 -14.90 -14.50
N ASN A 9 6.63 -15.43 -13.99
CA ASN A 9 5.27 -14.96 -14.28
C ASN A 9 4.70 -14.03 -13.21
N VAL A 10 5.52 -13.62 -12.24
CA VAL A 10 5.10 -12.75 -11.12
C VAL A 10 5.99 -11.52 -11.09
N THR A 11 5.39 -10.36 -10.90
CA THR A 11 6.12 -9.12 -10.62
C THR A 11 5.46 -8.32 -9.52
N LEU A 12 6.16 -7.30 -9.03
CA LEU A 12 5.64 -6.41 -7.99
C LEU A 12 4.88 -5.25 -8.61
N CYS A 13 3.75 -4.93 -7.99
CA CYS A 13 2.97 -3.73 -8.29
C CYS A 13 2.71 -2.97 -6.99
N SER A 14 2.86 -1.65 -7.02
CA SER A 14 2.53 -0.85 -5.86
C SER A 14 1.02 -0.77 -5.69
N PRO A 15 0.47 -0.97 -4.47
CA PRO A 15 -0.93 -0.71 -4.20
C PRO A 15 -1.23 0.78 -4.35
N ASP A 16 -2.46 1.11 -4.75
CA ASP A 16 -2.94 2.48 -4.68
C ASP A 16 -3.76 2.69 -3.39
N PRO A 17 -3.19 3.39 -2.40
CA PRO A 17 -3.87 3.62 -1.13
C PRO A 17 -5.05 4.61 -1.23
N GLN A 18 -5.25 5.23 -2.38
CA GLN A 18 -6.36 6.14 -2.65
C GLN A 18 -7.52 5.48 -3.41
N ALA A 19 -7.32 4.25 -3.89
CA ALA A 19 -8.37 3.46 -4.49
C ALA A 19 -9.29 2.89 -3.40
N PHE A 20 -10.59 3.03 -3.59
CA PHE A 20 -11.61 2.55 -2.65
C PHE A 20 -12.77 1.92 -3.42
N ARG A 21 -13.17 0.73 -3.02
CA ARG A 21 -14.37 0.08 -3.52
C ARG A 21 -15.50 0.25 -2.50
N PRO A 22 -16.53 1.08 -2.80
CA PRO A 22 -17.67 1.23 -1.91
C PRO A 22 -18.41 -0.10 -1.75
N PRO A 23 -18.75 -0.51 -0.51
CA PRO A 23 -19.46 -1.78 -0.26
C PRO A 23 -20.86 -1.83 -0.91
N GLU A 24 -21.49 -0.66 -1.05
CA GLU A 24 -22.82 -0.48 -1.62
C GLU A 24 -22.86 -0.53 -3.15
N GLU A 25 -21.69 -0.49 -3.79
CA GLU A 25 -21.56 -0.49 -5.25
C GLU A 25 -21.24 -1.88 -5.80
N GLY A 26 -21.36 -2.05 -7.11
CA GLY A 26 -21.01 -3.28 -7.79
C GLY A 26 -19.52 -3.66 -7.60
N ALA A 27 -19.22 -4.95 -7.66
CA ALA A 27 -17.86 -5.47 -7.44
C ALA A 27 -16.81 -4.91 -8.42
N ASN A 28 -17.24 -4.39 -9.55
CA ASN A 28 -16.40 -3.79 -10.61
C ASN A 28 -16.30 -2.26 -10.51
N VAL A 29 -16.84 -1.64 -9.46
CA VAL A 29 -16.73 -0.19 -9.24
C VAL A 29 -15.57 0.11 -8.31
N LEU A 30 -14.68 1.00 -8.74
CA LEU A 30 -13.54 1.49 -7.98
C LEU A 30 -13.55 3.02 -7.99
N HIS A 31 -13.66 3.63 -6.82
CA HIS A 31 -13.49 5.07 -6.67
C HIS A 31 -12.03 5.40 -6.50
N VAL A 32 -11.53 6.33 -7.31
CA VAL A 32 -10.15 6.80 -7.30
C VAL A 32 -10.16 8.30 -7.03
N GLY A 33 -9.72 8.70 -5.86
CA GLY A 33 -9.82 10.10 -5.39
C GLY A 33 -8.73 11.03 -5.92
N LEU A 34 -7.64 10.48 -6.46
CA LEU A 34 -6.51 11.24 -6.99
C LEU A 34 -6.08 10.64 -8.33
N PRO A 35 -5.41 11.43 -9.20
CA PRO A 35 -4.70 10.88 -10.35
C PRO A 35 -3.75 9.80 -9.88
N THR A 36 -3.99 8.56 -10.27
CA THR A 36 -3.22 7.43 -9.79
C THR A 36 -2.12 7.09 -10.76
N ASN A 37 -0.92 6.97 -10.22
CA ASN A 37 0.20 6.35 -10.89
C ASN A 37 0.39 4.96 -10.30
N PHE A 38 -0.09 3.94 -10.99
CA PHE A 38 0.26 2.56 -10.68
C PHE A 38 1.71 2.34 -11.09
N LYS A 39 2.49 1.78 -10.18
CA LYS A 39 3.87 1.39 -10.44
C LYS A 39 3.94 -0.12 -10.48
N ALA A 40 4.51 -0.66 -11.52
CA ALA A 40 4.84 -2.07 -11.63
C ALA A 40 6.34 -2.20 -11.95
N ALA A 41 6.93 -3.32 -11.60
CA ALA A 41 8.27 -3.67 -12.04
C ALA A 41 8.19 -4.57 -13.28
N ASP A 42 9.27 -4.62 -14.04
CA ASP A 42 9.42 -5.59 -15.12
C ASP A 42 9.37 -7.02 -14.59
N PHE A 43 8.87 -7.92 -15.43
CA PHE A 43 8.99 -9.35 -15.19
C PHE A 43 10.41 -9.82 -15.48
N SER A 44 10.84 -10.93 -14.89
CA SER A 44 12.06 -11.61 -15.28
C SER A 44 11.98 -12.12 -16.73
N ASN A 45 10.78 -12.42 -17.20
CA ASN A 45 10.52 -12.81 -18.58
C ASN A 45 10.34 -11.57 -19.49
N PRO A 46 11.22 -11.34 -20.50
CA PRO A 46 11.15 -10.15 -21.35
C PRO A 46 9.87 -10.07 -22.20
N GLU A 47 9.24 -11.21 -22.52
CA GLU A 47 7.98 -11.21 -23.27
C GLU A 47 6.83 -10.67 -22.42
N HIS A 48 6.81 -11.02 -21.14
CA HIS A 48 5.81 -10.50 -20.19
C HIS A 48 6.03 -9.01 -19.93
N SER A 49 7.28 -8.56 -19.75
CA SER A 49 7.62 -7.14 -19.63
C SER A 49 7.14 -6.33 -20.83
N ARG A 50 7.35 -6.84 -22.05
CA ARG A 50 6.87 -6.18 -23.27
C ARG A 50 5.34 -6.01 -23.29
N LYS A 51 4.58 -7.04 -22.83
CA LYS A 51 3.12 -6.95 -22.72
C LYS A 51 2.71 -5.92 -21.66
N LEU A 52 3.45 -5.82 -20.55
CA LEU A 52 3.20 -4.85 -19.50
C LEU A 52 3.47 -3.41 -20.00
N HIS A 53 4.55 -3.19 -20.74
CA HIS A 53 4.82 -1.89 -21.37
C HIS A 53 3.74 -1.53 -22.41
N GLN A 54 3.31 -2.50 -23.24
CA GLN A 54 2.20 -2.26 -24.17
C GLN A 54 0.92 -1.85 -23.42
N LEU A 55 0.59 -2.51 -22.31
CA LEU A 55 -0.55 -2.12 -21.48
C LEU A 55 -0.41 -0.69 -20.92
N ALA A 56 0.81 -0.29 -20.54
CA ALA A 56 1.07 1.07 -20.07
C ALA A 56 0.82 2.11 -21.17
N ASP A 57 1.26 1.82 -22.41
CA ASP A 57 1.03 2.67 -23.58
C ASP A 57 -0.46 2.72 -23.93
N ASP A 58 -1.15 1.59 -23.90
CA ASP A 58 -2.59 1.50 -24.18
C ASP A 58 -3.40 2.34 -23.17
N ILE A 59 -3.06 2.26 -21.88
CA ILE A 59 -3.69 3.09 -20.83
C ILE A 59 -3.39 4.57 -21.06
N ALA A 60 -2.17 4.92 -21.44
CA ALA A 60 -1.77 6.30 -21.69
C ALA A 60 -2.49 6.92 -22.90
N ALA A 61 -2.89 6.10 -23.87
CA ALA A 61 -3.58 6.53 -25.06
C ALA A 61 -5.11 6.72 -24.88
N VAL A 62 -5.66 6.29 -23.74
CA VAL A 62 -7.10 6.39 -23.48
C VAL A 62 -7.52 7.84 -23.25
N THR A 63 -8.57 8.25 -23.96
CA THR A 63 -9.23 9.55 -23.74
C THR A 63 -10.72 9.36 -23.46
N VAL A 64 -11.27 10.21 -22.63
CA VAL A 64 -12.73 10.31 -22.37
C VAL A 64 -13.17 11.75 -22.64
N ASP A 65 -14.15 11.91 -23.51
CA ASP A 65 -14.64 13.22 -23.98
C ASP A 65 -13.50 14.11 -24.52
N GLY A 66 -12.52 13.51 -25.22
CA GLY A 66 -11.36 14.22 -25.79
C GLY A 66 -10.32 14.68 -24.79
N LYS A 67 -10.38 14.21 -23.54
CA LYS A 67 -9.41 14.50 -22.46
C LYS A 67 -8.70 13.24 -22.04
N ASP A 68 -7.41 13.37 -21.75
CA ASP A 68 -6.62 12.27 -21.21
C ASP A 68 -7.19 11.82 -19.87
N VAL A 69 -7.25 10.51 -19.64
CA VAL A 69 -7.60 9.97 -18.33
C VAL A 69 -6.41 10.16 -17.35
N PRO A 70 -6.71 10.50 -16.09
CA PRO A 70 -5.65 10.76 -15.10
C PRO A 70 -5.02 9.47 -14.52
N VAL A 71 -5.19 8.34 -15.19
CA VAL A 71 -4.63 7.04 -14.79
C VAL A 71 -3.39 6.75 -15.60
N LYS A 72 -2.30 6.37 -14.94
CA LYS A 72 -1.05 6.00 -15.60
C LYS A 72 -0.47 4.76 -14.95
N LEU A 73 -0.09 3.78 -15.78
CA LEU A 73 0.75 2.68 -15.39
C LEU A 73 2.21 3.06 -15.70
N ARG A 74 3.08 3.00 -14.69
CA ARG A 74 4.52 3.22 -14.85
C ARG A 74 5.25 1.92 -14.58
N VAL A 75 5.95 1.42 -15.58
CA VAL A 75 6.79 0.23 -15.49
C VAL A 75 8.23 0.66 -15.19
N HIS A 76 8.88 -0.05 -14.29
CA HIS A 76 10.24 0.26 -13.80
C HIS A 76 11.11 -1.00 -13.86
N ASP A 77 12.36 -0.84 -14.20
CA ASP A 77 13.35 -1.93 -14.27
C ASP A 77 13.63 -2.54 -12.88
N SER A 78 13.50 -1.73 -11.82
CA SER A 78 13.74 -2.19 -10.45
C SER A 78 12.47 -2.68 -9.76
N LEU A 79 12.53 -3.89 -9.18
CA LEU A 79 11.49 -4.45 -8.31
C LEU A 79 11.22 -3.58 -7.07
N PHE A 80 12.19 -2.77 -6.65
CA PHE A 80 12.12 -2.00 -5.43
C PHE A 80 11.42 -0.66 -5.57
N VAL A 81 11.25 -0.13 -6.79
CA VAL A 81 10.49 1.11 -7.00
C VAL A 81 9.01 0.97 -6.59
N PRO A 82 8.28 -0.11 -6.94
CA PRO A 82 6.96 -0.36 -6.36
C PRO A 82 6.99 -0.57 -4.84
N MET A 83 8.01 -1.26 -4.31
CA MET A 83 8.19 -1.50 -2.87
C MET A 83 8.41 -0.23 -2.04
N ALA A 84 8.91 0.85 -2.63
CA ALA A 84 9.13 2.12 -1.91
C ALA A 84 7.86 2.66 -1.23
N LYS A 85 6.67 2.24 -1.67
CA LYS A 85 5.41 2.55 -0.98
C LYS A 85 5.24 1.88 0.38
N TRP A 86 5.98 0.82 0.69
CA TRP A 86 5.87 0.13 1.98
C TRP A 86 6.18 1.06 3.15
N SER A 87 7.21 1.91 3.02
CA SER A 87 7.53 2.90 4.04
C SER A 87 6.36 3.84 4.32
N MET A 88 5.70 4.34 3.26
CA MET A 88 4.53 5.21 3.39
C MET A 88 3.32 4.47 3.98
N LEU A 89 3.09 3.21 3.57
CA LEU A 89 1.97 2.41 4.04
C LEU A 89 2.09 2.16 5.55
N LEU A 90 3.27 1.76 6.03
CA LEU A 90 3.47 1.47 7.45
C LEU A 90 3.47 2.74 8.28
N THR A 91 4.07 3.83 7.79
CA THR A 91 4.22 5.08 8.55
C THR A 91 2.92 5.88 8.61
N GLY A 92 2.12 5.89 7.56
CA GLY A 92 0.89 6.68 7.49
C GLY A 92 -0.36 5.82 7.40
N ASN A 93 -0.46 4.92 6.43
CA ASN A 93 -1.74 4.29 6.09
C ASN A 93 -2.26 3.35 7.18
N TYR A 94 -1.45 2.42 7.68
CA TYR A 94 -1.86 1.50 8.74
C TYR A 94 -1.94 2.19 10.11
N ARG A 95 -1.13 3.22 10.36
CA ARG A 95 -1.22 4.03 11.58
C ARG A 95 -2.47 4.92 11.64
N CYS A 96 -3.23 5.03 10.54
CA CYS A 96 -4.58 5.60 10.59
C CYS A 96 -5.57 4.76 11.39
N VAL A 97 -5.30 3.48 11.61
CA VAL A 97 -6.16 2.57 12.37
C VAL A 97 -5.80 2.68 13.85
N LEU A 98 -6.75 3.13 14.66
CA LEU A 98 -6.66 3.17 16.13
C LEU A 98 -7.46 2.02 16.74
N ALA A 99 -7.31 1.79 18.04
CA ALA A 99 -8.01 0.72 18.74
C ALA A 99 -9.52 0.83 18.55
N ASP A 100 -10.09 2.01 18.72
CA ASP A 100 -11.54 2.24 18.71
C ASP A 100 -12.00 3.24 17.64
N ASP A 101 -11.06 3.84 16.88
CA ASP A 101 -11.36 4.91 15.92
C ASP A 101 -10.39 4.86 14.72
N VAL A 102 -10.41 5.88 13.90
CA VAL A 102 -9.46 6.15 12.82
C VAL A 102 -8.99 7.60 12.86
N GLN A 103 -7.76 7.84 12.42
CA GLN A 103 -7.20 9.20 12.28
C GLN A 103 -6.81 9.50 10.84
N SER A 104 -6.55 10.77 10.53
CA SER A 104 -6.05 11.17 9.22
C SER A 104 -4.61 10.69 8.97
N ILE A 105 -4.19 10.62 7.71
CA ILE A 105 -2.77 10.35 7.37
C ILE A 105 -1.89 11.46 7.92
N HIS A 106 -2.36 12.72 7.87
CA HIS A 106 -1.67 13.84 8.50
C HIS A 106 -1.36 13.55 9.97
N ASP A 107 -2.35 13.20 10.77
CA ASP A 107 -2.18 12.96 12.21
C ASP A 107 -1.32 11.73 12.49
N ALA A 108 -1.46 10.68 11.68
CA ALA A 108 -0.63 9.48 11.77
C ALA A 108 0.86 9.77 11.55
N VAL A 109 1.20 10.73 10.68
CA VAL A 109 2.60 11.09 10.36
C VAL A 109 3.10 12.20 11.27
N HIS A 110 2.31 13.24 11.50
CA HIS A 110 2.76 14.47 12.17
C HIS A 110 2.43 14.49 13.67
N GLY A 111 1.58 13.61 14.17
CA GLY A 111 1.29 13.48 15.61
C GLY A 111 2.53 13.09 16.43
N ASP A 112 3.37 12.21 15.87
CA ASP A 112 4.74 11.95 16.34
C ASP A 112 5.66 11.80 15.14
N LEU A 113 6.29 12.91 14.75
CA LEU A 113 7.14 12.97 13.58
C LEU A 113 8.44 12.18 13.76
N ASN A 114 8.92 12.04 15.00
CA ASN A 114 10.15 11.28 15.28
C ASN A 114 9.89 9.79 15.13
N GLU A 115 8.82 9.25 15.74
CA GLU A 115 8.44 7.85 15.56
C GLU A 115 8.13 7.56 14.08
N ALA A 116 7.46 8.46 13.39
CA ALA A 116 7.17 8.34 11.97
C ALA A 116 8.46 8.24 11.13
N ARG A 117 9.47 9.07 11.43
CA ARG A 117 10.78 9.05 10.76
C ARG A 117 11.54 7.75 11.02
N GLU A 118 11.58 7.31 12.28
CA GLU A 118 12.27 6.08 12.68
C GLU A 118 11.65 4.85 12.02
N LEU A 119 10.31 4.78 12.01
CA LEU A 119 9.59 3.69 11.34
C LEU A 119 9.84 3.69 9.83
N TYR A 120 9.78 4.86 9.20
CA TYR A 120 10.05 5.02 7.76
C TYR A 120 11.46 4.54 7.42
N ALA A 121 12.45 4.99 8.18
CA ALA A 121 13.86 4.62 8.00
C ALA A 121 14.09 3.11 8.21
N TRP A 122 13.39 2.50 9.17
CA TRP A 122 13.47 1.07 9.41
C TRP A 122 12.95 0.25 8.21
N VAL A 123 11.84 0.69 7.58
CA VAL A 123 11.30 0.02 6.37
C VAL A 123 12.24 0.23 5.18
N ASP A 124 12.83 1.43 5.04
CA ASP A 124 13.82 1.72 4.00
C ASP A 124 15.06 0.81 4.16
N GLU A 125 15.57 0.65 5.38
CA GLU A 125 16.68 -0.27 5.66
C GLU A 125 16.33 -1.72 5.33
N LEU A 126 15.10 -2.16 5.65
CA LEU A 126 14.62 -3.49 5.30
C LEU A 126 14.62 -3.69 3.78
N ALA A 127 14.12 -2.72 3.01
CA ALA A 127 14.15 -2.78 1.55
C ALA A 127 15.57 -2.86 1.00
N ARG A 128 16.51 -2.11 1.59
CA ARG A 128 17.94 -2.17 1.22
C ARG A 128 18.57 -3.52 1.53
N LYS A 129 18.22 -4.15 2.63
CA LYS A 129 18.69 -5.52 2.94
C LYS A 129 18.15 -6.56 1.95
N LEU A 130 17.02 -6.29 1.33
CA LEU A 130 16.47 -7.10 0.23
C LEU A 130 17.13 -6.81 -1.13
N GLY A 131 17.94 -5.76 -1.25
CA GLY A 131 18.67 -5.39 -2.44
C GLY A 131 18.26 -4.07 -3.10
N ALA A 132 17.41 -3.26 -2.46
CA ALA A 132 17.02 -1.96 -2.99
C ALA A 132 18.17 -0.97 -3.02
N ASP A 133 18.29 -0.21 -4.09
CA ASP A 133 19.18 0.93 -4.15
C ASP A 133 18.55 2.17 -3.48
N ALA A 134 19.40 3.10 -3.04
CA ALA A 134 18.93 4.36 -2.47
C ALA A 134 18.04 5.16 -3.45
N ALA A 135 18.31 5.06 -4.74
CA ALA A 135 17.55 5.71 -5.80
C ALA A 135 16.13 5.14 -5.98
N ASP A 136 15.89 3.89 -5.56
CA ASP A 136 14.57 3.27 -5.60
C ASP A 136 13.63 3.84 -4.53
N GLN A 137 14.18 4.41 -3.45
CA GLN A 137 13.43 4.84 -2.29
C GLN A 137 12.96 6.29 -2.39
N VAL A 138 11.89 6.60 -1.67
CA VAL A 138 11.40 7.98 -1.54
C VAL A 138 11.89 8.56 -0.22
N PRO A 139 12.54 9.73 -0.20
CA PRO A 139 12.96 10.36 1.06
C PRO A 139 11.78 10.64 1.99
N PHE A 140 11.98 10.44 3.30
CA PHE A 140 10.94 10.68 4.31
C PHE A 140 10.36 12.08 4.25
N GLU A 141 11.22 13.11 4.08
CA GLU A 141 10.81 14.51 4.03
C GLU A 141 9.82 14.79 2.90
N LYS A 142 10.02 14.13 1.75
CA LYS A 142 9.10 14.23 0.61
C LYS A 142 7.73 13.65 0.96
N TYR A 143 7.72 12.50 1.64
CA TYR A 143 6.47 11.89 2.10
C TYR A 143 5.80 12.71 3.21
N ALA A 144 6.54 13.15 4.22
CA ALA A 144 6.01 13.96 5.31
C ALA A 144 5.38 15.27 4.78
N ASN A 145 6.04 15.94 3.83
CA ASN A 145 5.48 17.14 3.19
C ASN A 145 4.18 16.83 2.43
N ALA A 146 4.10 15.70 1.71
CA ALA A 146 2.88 15.30 1.04
C ALA A 146 1.75 14.97 2.05
N ALA A 147 2.08 14.39 3.20
CA ALA A 147 1.15 14.04 4.25
C ALA A 147 0.45 15.25 4.88
N LEU A 148 1.03 16.46 4.83
CA LEU A 148 0.41 17.70 5.33
C LEU A 148 -0.96 17.97 4.71
N SER A 149 -1.19 17.55 3.46
CA SER A 149 -2.46 17.74 2.75
C SER A 149 -3.42 16.57 2.88
N LEU A 150 -3.02 15.45 3.49
CA LEU A 150 -3.80 14.22 3.58
C LEU A 150 -4.65 14.17 4.85
N LEU A 151 -5.67 15.02 4.91
CA LEU A 151 -6.54 15.23 6.06
C LEU A 151 -7.64 14.17 6.24
N LYS A 152 -7.61 13.10 5.47
CA LYS A 152 -8.55 11.97 5.58
C LYS A 152 -7.80 10.70 6.01
N PRO A 153 -8.50 9.77 6.68
CA PRO A 153 -7.95 8.43 6.92
C PRO A 153 -7.61 7.72 5.61
N SER A 154 -6.65 6.81 5.67
CA SER A 154 -6.28 5.96 4.54
C SER A 154 -7.47 5.11 4.06
N SER A 155 -7.40 4.59 2.82
CA SER A 155 -8.42 3.67 2.31
C SER A 155 -8.53 2.40 3.16
N ALA A 156 -7.42 1.87 3.67
CA ALA A 156 -7.43 0.74 4.59
C ALA A 156 -8.20 1.06 5.89
N ALA A 157 -7.92 2.22 6.50
CA ALA A 157 -8.61 2.64 7.72
C ALA A 157 -10.12 2.90 7.48
N ARG A 158 -10.46 3.52 6.35
CA ARG A 158 -11.88 3.71 5.97
C ARG A 158 -12.61 2.40 5.74
N ALA A 159 -11.97 1.44 5.07
CA ALA A 159 -12.55 0.11 4.86
C ALA A 159 -12.83 -0.60 6.19
N ILE A 160 -11.87 -0.58 7.13
CA ILE A 160 -12.05 -1.15 8.47
C ILE A 160 -13.19 -0.43 9.22
N ALA A 161 -13.20 0.91 9.21
CA ALA A 161 -14.26 1.69 9.85
C ALA A 161 -15.65 1.42 9.26
N SER A 162 -15.72 1.03 7.98
CA SER A 162 -16.95 0.64 7.29
C SER A 162 -17.32 -0.84 7.48
N GLY A 163 -16.61 -1.57 8.34
CA GLY A 163 -16.92 -2.96 8.68
C GLY A 163 -16.24 -4.03 7.82
N ALA A 164 -15.23 -3.68 7.02
CA ALA A 164 -14.46 -4.68 6.29
C ALA A 164 -13.75 -5.63 7.26
N ASP A 165 -13.92 -6.94 7.06
CA ASP A 165 -13.25 -8.01 7.80
C ASP A 165 -11.91 -8.43 7.17
N ARG A 166 -11.60 -7.91 5.99
CA ARG A 166 -10.37 -8.18 5.23
C ARG A 166 -9.90 -6.95 4.48
N ILE A 167 -8.60 -6.75 4.51
CA ILE A 167 -7.89 -5.74 3.71
C ILE A 167 -6.57 -6.33 3.22
N GLU A 168 -5.87 -5.61 2.35
CA GLU A 168 -4.48 -5.92 2.02
C GLU A 168 -3.58 -5.72 3.25
N ARG A 169 -2.65 -6.66 3.52
CA ARG A 169 -1.85 -6.74 4.74
C ARG A 169 -0.35 -6.65 4.47
N VAL A 170 0.08 -5.54 3.85
CA VAL A 170 1.51 -5.24 3.65
C VAL A 170 2.23 -5.09 4.99
N ASP A 171 1.56 -4.60 6.02
CA ASP A 171 2.09 -4.50 7.38
C ASP A 171 2.53 -5.86 7.94
N ARG A 172 1.70 -6.91 7.80
CA ARG A 172 2.05 -8.28 8.18
C ARG A 172 3.20 -8.83 7.34
N LEU A 173 3.20 -8.56 6.03
CA LEU A 173 4.26 -9.00 5.13
C LEU A 173 5.60 -8.39 5.55
N VAL A 174 5.66 -7.07 5.74
CA VAL A 174 6.87 -6.35 6.13
C VAL A 174 7.35 -6.81 7.51
N ARG A 175 6.44 -7.00 8.49
CA ARG A 175 6.81 -7.56 9.79
C ARG A 175 7.43 -8.95 9.67
N THR A 176 6.84 -9.82 8.86
CA THR A 176 7.34 -11.19 8.66
C THR A 176 8.73 -11.20 8.02
N ILE A 177 8.94 -10.39 6.99
CA ILE A 177 10.24 -10.24 6.35
C ILE A 177 11.27 -9.69 7.33
N GLY A 178 10.91 -8.64 8.08
CA GLY A 178 11.78 -8.05 9.10
C GLY A 178 12.22 -9.08 10.13
N ASN A 179 11.29 -9.84 10.69
CA ASN A 179 11.59 -10.90 11.66
C ASN A 179 12.53 -11.97 11.08
N ASN A 180 12.34 -12.38 9.82
CA ASN A 180 13.21 -13.34 9.15
C ASN A 180 14.63 -12.79 8.92
N LEU A 181 14.77 -11.47 8.82
CA LEU A 181 16.05 -10.77 8.70
C LEU A 181 16.67 -10.38 10.07
N GLY A 182 16.03 -10.77 11.18
CA GLY A 182 16.44 -10.37 12.52
C GLY A 182 16.21 -8.88 12.82
N MET A 183 15.36 -8.22 12.06
CA MET A 183 14.96 -6.82 12.25
C MET A 183 13.62 -6.76 12.97
N HIS A 184 13.58 -6.13 14.13
CA HIS A 184 12.37 -5.95 14.93
C HIS A 184 12.06 -4.47 15.11
N ASN A 185 10.77 -4.12 15.06
CA ASN A 185 10.30 -2.75 15.30
C ASN A 185 8.97 -2.76 16.06
N ALA A 186 8.99 -2.20 17.26
CA ALA A 186 7.83 -2.20 18.14
C ALA A 186 6.62 -1.41 17.58
N ALA A 187 6.85 -0.36 16.77
CA ALA A 187 5.77 0.38 16.14
C ALA A 187 5.07 -0.46 15.05
N VAL A 188 5.84 -1.26 14.29
CA VAL A 188 5.28 -2.23 13.34
C VAL A 188 4.43 -3.26 14.07
N ASP A 189 4.97 -3.84 15.15
CA ASP A 189 4.24 -4.86 15.92
C ASP A 189 2.93 -4.32 16.47
N ARG A 190 2.96 -3.13 17.09
CA ARG A 190 1.74 -2.46 17.58
C ARG A 190 0.72 -2.24 16.44
N GLY A 191 1.16 -1.70 15.30
CA GLY A 191 0.30 -1.45 14.16
C GLY A 191 -0.39 -2.72 13.66
N VAL A 192 0.37 -3.81 13.49
CA VAL A 192 -0.17 -5.10 13.06
C VAL A 192 -1.20 -5.63 14.07
N VAL A 193 -0.90 -5.57 15.37
CA VAL A 193 -1.83 -6.03 16.43
C VAL A 193 -3.13 -5.22 16.41
N THR A 194 -3.05 -3.89 16.28
CA THR A 194 -4.23 -3.03 16.22
C THR A 194 -5.09 -3.36 15.00
N VAL A 195 -4.49 -3.48 13.82
CA VAL A 195 -5.23 -3.84 12.58
C VAL A 195 -5.85 -5.23 12.69
N ASP A 196 -5.12 -6.20 13.27
CA ASP A 196 -5.64 -7.56 13.48
C ASP A 196 -6.88 -7.57 14.38
N ALA A 197 -6.84 -6.85 15.52
CA ALA A 197 -7.95 -6.76 16.44
C ALA A 197 -9.20 -6.18 15.77
N ARG A 198 -9.06 -5.04 15.07
CA ARG A 198 -10.16 -4.38 14.36
C ARG A 198 -10.80 -5.25 13.27
N LEU A 199 -9.98 -6.01 12.53
CA LEU A 199 -10.51 -6.92 11.51
C LEU A 199 -11.23 -8.12 12.13
N ALA A 200 -10.74 -8.63 13.28
CA ALA A 200 -11.41 -9.70 14.01
C ALA A 200 -12.78 -9.27 14.55
N GLU A 201 -12.88 -8.09 15.15
CA GLU A 201 -14.14 -7.49 15.62
C GLU A 201 -15.17 -7.37 14.47
N ASN A 202 -14.73 -6.88 13.29
CA ASN A 202 -15.59 -6.78 12.12
C ASN A 202 -16.07 -8.15 11.63
N ALA A 203 -15.19 -9.17 11.66
CA ALA A 203 -15.55 -10.53 11.27
C ALA A 203 -16.61 -11.13 12.21
N GLU A 204 -16.46 -10.95 13.53
CA GLU A 204 -17.44 -11.40 14.53
C GLU A 204 -18.78 -10.68 14.35
N ALA A 205 -18.77 -9.35 14.13
CA ALA A 205 -19.96 -8.57 13.87
C ALA A 205 -20.70 -9.01 12.60
N SER A 206 -19.96 -9.41 11.56
CA SER A 206 -20.53 -9.90 10.30
C SER A 206 -21.18 -11.28 10.48
N MET A 207 -20.55 -12.18 11.24
CA MET A 207 -21.10 -13.49 11.56
C MET A 207 -22.40 -13.41 12.39
N SER A 208 -22.45 -12.50 13.35
CA SER A 208 -23.63 -12.29 14.20
C SER A 208 -24.84 -11.73 13.46
N LYS A 209 -24.63 -11.02 12.34
CA LYS A 209 -25.70 -10.49 11.47
C LYS A 209 -26.24 -11.54 10.48
N ALA A 210 -25.46 -12.59 10.23
CA ALA A 210 -25.82 -13.66 9.30
C ALA A 210 -26.54 -14.86 9.98
N SER A 211 -26.59 -14.84 11.31
CA SER A 211 -27.31 -15.82 12.16
C SER A 211 -28.69 -15.33 12.55
#